data_0637e242fc5ab120828c368bec2d2f0e
#
_entry.id   0637e242fc5ab120828c368bec2d2f0e
#
_cell.length_a   1.000
_cell.length_b   1.000
_cell.length_c   1.000
_cell.angle_alpha   90.00
_cell.angle_beta   90.00
_cell.angle_gamma   90.00
#
_symmetry.space_group_name_H-M   'P 1'
#
loop_
_entity.id
_entity.type
_entity.pdbx_description
1 polymer ?
#
loop_
_entity_poly.entity_id
_entity_poly.type
_entity_poly.pdbx_seq_one_letter_code
_entity_poly.pdbx_strand_id
1 'polypeptide(L)'
;LTLVVFPFLRMSKKSPEQTAQEIGEYLLRHEPAVAEFNVIKGFLNLTIACACWIDLLNEINGQPSYGIIPVTEQSPLVMIEYSSPNTNKPLHLGHVRNNLLGYSLSEIMKANGNKVVKTNIVNDRGIHICKSMLAWQKWGNGVTPETAGKKGDHLIGDYYVAFDKHYKAEVKELMAQY
;
A
#
# COMPACT_ATOMS: atom_id res chain seq x y z
N LEU A 1 14.54 2.17 -24.31
CA LEU A 1 13.24 1.55 -24.53
C LEU A 1 13.39 0.27 -25.34
N THR A 2 12.51 -0.73 -25.12
CA THR A 2 12.53 -1.98 -25.89
C THR A 2 11.16 -2.22 -26.51
N LEU A 3 11.15 -2.42 -27.84
CA LEU A 3 9.98 -2.83 -28.60
C LEU A 3 10.10 -4.32 -28.96
N VAL A 4 9.07 -5.10 -28.66
CA VAL A 4 8.95 -6.50 -29.06
C VAL A 4 8.31 -6.56 -30.45
N VAL A 5 9.05 -7.01 -31.47
CA VAL A 5 8.58 -6.90 -32.86
C VAL A 5 7.71 -8.08 -33.32
N PHE A 6 7.58 -9.15 -32.56
CA PHE A 6 6.81 -10.34 -32.96
C PHE A 6 5.38 -10.05 -33.43
N PRO A 7 4.62 -9.12 -32.83
CA PRO A 7 3.26 -8.78 -33.31
C PRO A 7 3.25 -8.20 -34.76
N PHE A 8 4.34 -7.60 -35.19
CA PHE A 8 4.44 -6.95 -36.52
C PHE A 8 4.82 -7.91 -37.66
N LEU A 9 5.23 -9.15 -37.35
CA LEU A 9 5.67 -10.11 -38.35
C LEU A 9 4.57 -10.50 -39.36
N ARG A 10 3.31 -10.46 -38.90
CA ARG A 10 2.15 -10.72 -39.80
C ARG A 10 2.06 -9.68 -40.92
N MET A 11 2.50 -8.45 -40.67
CA MET A 11 2.49 -7.34 -41.64
C MET A 11 3.79 -7.30 -42.47
N SER A 12 4.93 -7.41 -41.81
CA SER A 12 6.24 -7.31 -42.48
C SER A 12 6.54 -8.52 -43.33
N LYS A 13 6.05 -9.71 -42.97
CA LYS A 13 6.35 -11.00 -43.63
C LYS A 13 7.86 -11.29 -43.73
N LYS A 14 8.64 -10.78 -42.75
CA LYS A 14 10.10 -10.90 -42.68
C LYS A 14 10.50 -11.56 -41.35
N SER A 15 11.79 -11.86 -41.17
CA SER A 15 12.28 -12.36 -39.90
C SER A 15 12.15 -11.30 -38.80
N PRO A 16 12.13 -11.72 -37.51
CA PRO A 16 12.08 -10.77 -36.37
C PRO A 16 13.23 -9.75 -36.44
N GLU A 17 14.43 -10.21 -36.73
CA GLU A 17 15.61 -9.35 -36.82
C GLU A 17 15.50 -8.33 -37.93
N GLN A 18 15.10 -8.77 -39.15
CA GLN A 18 14.90 -7.88 -40.31
C GLN A 18 13.80 -6.85 -40.04
N THR A 19 12.69 -7.29 -39.43
CA THR A 19 11.58 -6.39 -39.05
C THR A 19 12.04 -5.35 -38.03
N ALA A 20 12.77 -5.77 -36.99
CA ALA A 20 13.31 -4.86 -36.00
C ALA A 20 14.32 -3.87 -36.58
N GLN A 21 15.19 -4.36 -37.46
CA GLN A 21 16.19 -3.52 -38.13
C GLN A 21 15.53 -2.41 -38.95
N GLU A 22 14.57 -2.74 -39.80
CA GLU A 22 13.88 -1.76 -40.66
C GLU A 22 13.11 -0.72 -39.81
N ILE A 23 12.45 -1.15 -38.76
CA ILE A 23 11.76 -0.23 -37.82
C ILE A 23 12.79 0.69 -37.15
N GLY A 24 13.90 0.15 -36.66
CA GLY A 24 14.97 0.91 -36.01
C GLY A 24 15.59 1.95 -36.96
N GLU A 25 15.91 1.57 -38.21
CA GLU A 25 16.44 2.49 -39.22
C GLU A 25 15.44 3.58 -39.60
N TYR A 26 14.16 3.25 -39.67
CA TYR A 26 13.12 4.25 -39.92
C TYR A 26 13.03 5.25 -38.79
N LEU A 27 12.95 4.76 -37.53
CA LEU A 27 12.87 5.60 -36.35
C LEU A 27 14.11 6.50 -36.23
N LEU A 28 15.31 5.96 -36.39
CA LEU A 28 16.53 6.74 -36.32
C LEU A 28 16.57 7.91 -37.33
N ARG A 29 15.95 7.72 -38.51
CA ARG A 29 15.90 8.77 -39.55
C ARG A 29 14.80 9.80 -39.38
N HIS A 30 13.68 9.42 -38.73
CA HIS A 30 12.47 10.24 -38.71
C HIS A 30 12.06 10.72 -37.33
N GLU A 31 12.65 10.13 -36.28
CA GLU A 31 12.30 10.46 -34.87
C GLU A 31 13.52 11.02 -34.13
N PRO A 32 13.61 12.35 -33.97
CA PRO A 32 14.75 12.99 -33.30
C PRO A 32 14.97 12.53 -31.84
N ALA A 33 13.94 11.97 -31.19
CA ALA A 33 14.04 11.41 -29.88
C ALA A 33 14.86 10.12 -29.78
N VAL A 34 15.13 9.46 -30.96
CA VAL A 34 15.92 8.23 -31.03
C VAL A 34 17.35 8.57 -31.41
N ALA A 35 18.29 8.39 -30.48
CA ALA A 35 19.72 8.63 -30.73
C ALA A 35 20.42 7.43 -31.36
N GLU A 36 20.06 6.22 -30.95
CA GLU A 36 20.66 4.96 -31.37
C GLU A 36 19.65 3.82 -31.26
N PHE A 37 19.92 2.71 -31.92
CA PHE A 37 19.19 1.48 -31.71
C PHE A 37 20.09 0.25 -31.86
N ASN A 38 19.69 -0.86 -31.23
CA ASN A 38 20.24 -2.18 -31.52
C ASN A 38 19.15 -3.24 -31.58
N VAL A 39 19.43 -4.36 -32.24
CA VAL A 39 18.50 -5.49 -32.37
C VAL A 39 19.11 -6.74 -31.76
N ILE A 40 18.39 -7.37 -30.85
CA ILE A 40 18.80 -8.61 -30.21
C ILE A 40 17.62 -9.59 -30.23
N LYS A 41 17.73 -10.66 -31.01
CA LYS A 41 16.72 -11.76 -31.05
C LYS A 41 15.27 -11.27 -31.20
N GLY A 42 15.03 -10.31 -32.11
CA GLY A 42 13.70 -9.75 -32.36
C GLY A 42 13.23 -8.71 -31.33
N PHE A 43 14.12 -8.26 -30.45
CA PHE A 43 13.91 -7.11 -29.58
C PHE A 43 14.63 -5.89 -30.15
N LEU A 44 13.86 -4.86 -30.48
CA LEU A 44 14.39 -3.57 -30.88
C LEU A 44 14.60 -2.69 -29.65
N ASN A 45 15.86 -2.43 -29.31
CA ASN A 45 16.22 -1.55 -28.20
C ASN A 45 16.54 -0.16 -28.74
N LEU A 46 15.88 0.85 -28.22
CA LEU A 46 16.03 2.25 -28.61
C LEU A 46 16.73 3.02 -27.49
N THR A 47 17.75 3.78 -27.84
CA THR A 47 18.39 4.76 -26.95
C THR A 47 17.75 6.13 -27.22
N ILE A 48 17.17 6.71 -26.18
CA ILE A 48 16.52 8.03 -26.27
C ILE A 48 17.59 9.13 -26.15
N ALA A 49 17.48 10.16 -26.96
CA ALA A 49 18.37 11.31 -26.96
C ALA A 49 18.36 12.03 -25.60
N CYS A 50 19.55 12.43 -25.11
CA CYS A 50 19.67 13.12 -23.82
C CYS A 50 18.83 14.41 -23.75
N ALA A 51 18.65 15.12 -24.85
CA ALA A 51 17.81 16.31 -24.90
C ALA A 51 16.37 16.05 -24.44
N CYS A 52 15.78 14.92 -24.86
CA CYS A 52 14.41 14.55 -24.46
C CYS A 52 14.28 14.35 -22.94
N TRP A 53 15.31 13.82 -22.28
CA TRP A 53 15.30 13.66 -20.84
C TRP A 53 15.44 14.99 -20.10
N ILE A 54 16.24 15.92 -20.65
CA ILE A 54 16.40 17.26 -20.11
C ILE A 54 15.09 18.04 -20.27
N ASP A 55 14.44 17.95 -21.44
CA ASP A 55 13.16 18.61 -21.70
C ASP A 55 12.07 18.09 -20.75
N LEU A 56 11.97 16.77 -20.59
CA LEU A 56 11.05 16.14 -19.64
C LEU A 56 11.33 16.57 -18.19
N LEU A 57 12.60 16.66 -17.79
CA LEU A 57 12.97 17.13 -16.45
C LEU A 57 12.55 18.59 -16.24
N ASN A 58 12.75 19.44 -17.22
CA ASN A 58 12.32 20.83 -17.19
C ASN A 58 10.79 20.96 -17.12
N GLU A 59 10.06 20.14 -17.89
CA GLU A 59 8.61 20.07 -17.82
C GLU A 59 8.13 19.66 -16.41
N ILE A 60 8.69 18.59 -15.86
CA ILE A 60 8.38 18.13 -14.48
C ILE A 60 8.66 19.24 -13.45
N ASN A 61 9.82 19.89 -13.58
CA ASN A 61 10.22 20.96 -12.64
C ASN A 61 9.34 22.22 -12.77
N GLY A 62 8.79 22.46 -13.95
CA GLY A 62 7.88 23.58 -14.22
C GLY A 62 6.43 23.36 -13.77
N GLN A 63 6.05 22.13 -13.43
CA GLN A 63 4.68 21.75 -13.10
C GLN A 63 4.59 21.08 -11.71
N PRO A 64 4.27 21.82 -10.63
CA PRO A 64 4.18 21.27 -9.26
C PRO A 64 3.22 20.08 -9.12
N SER A 65 2.25 19.97 -10.03
CA SER A 65 1.25 18.88 -10.06
C SER A 65 1.50 17.88 -11.17
N TYR A 66 2.72 17.80 -11.70
CA TYR A 66 3.06 16.85 -12.77
C TYR A 66 2.74 15.41 -12.36
N GLY A 67 2.03 14.69 -13.22
CA GLY A 67 1.61 13.31 -12.96
C GLY A 67 0.40 13.16 -12.02
N ILE A 68 -0.16 14.26 -11.53
CA ILE A 68 -1.38 14.24 -10.70
C ILE A 68 -2.60 14.51 -11.60
N ILE A 69 -3.57 13.61 -11.56
CA ILE A 69 -4.84 13.76 -12.26
C ILE A 69 -5.78 14.57 -11.36
N PRO A 70 -6.32 15.72 -11.82
CA PRO A 70 -7.24 16.50 -10.99
C PRO A 70 -8.56 15.77 -10.77
N VAL A 71 -9.09 15.92 -9.55
CA VAL A 71 -10.41 15.39 -9.18
C VAL A 71 -11.49 16.24 -9.83
N THR A 72 -12.49 15.61 -10.44
CA THR A 72 -13.67 16.25 -11.06
C THR A 72 -14.96 15.79 -10.39
N GLU A 73 -16.10 16.33 -10.81
CA GLU A 73 -17.41 15.86 -10.32
C GLU A 73 -17.68 14.41 -10.69
N GLN A 74 -17.21 13.96 -11.86
CA GLN A 74 -17.36 12.62 -12.38
C GLN A 74 -16.33 11.62 -11.83
N SER A 75 -15.34 12.09 -11.05
CA SER A 75 -14.33 11.23 -10.48
C SER A 75 -14.93 10.16 -9.57
N PRO A 76 -14.48 8.91 -9.66
CA PRO A 76 -14.93 7.83 -8.80
C PRO A 76 -14.71 8.15 -7.33
N LEU A 77 -15.67 7.74 -6.50
CA LEU A 77 -15.53 7.79 -5.04
C LEU A 77 -14.93 6.47 -4.56
N VAL A 78 -13.80 6.56 -3.86
CA VAL A 78 -13.09 5.42 -3.27
C VAL A 78 -13.05 5.60 -1.76
N MET A 79 -13.56 4.63 -1.03
CA MET A 79 -13.46 4.57 0.42
C MET A 79 -12.33 3.61 0.81
N ILE A 80 -11.42 4.06 1.66
CA ILE A 80 -10.28 3.27 2.12
C ILE A 80 -10.33 3.21 3.64
N GLU A 81 -10.60 1.99 4.14
CA GLU A 81 -10.57 1.72 5.57
C GLU A 81 -9.18 1.30 6.01
N TYR A 82 -8.65 1.94 7.03
CA TYR A 82 -7.41 1.56 7.69
C TYR A 82 -7.37 2.16 9.09
N SER A 83 -6.35 1.81 9.89
CA SER A 83 -6.23 2.32 11.27
C SER A 83 -7.37 1.88 12.17
N SER A 84 -7.79 0.60 12.05
CA SER A 84 -8.90 -0.02 12.82
C SER A 84 -8.37 -1.07 13.81
N PRO A 85 -7.48 -0.74 14.76
CA PRO A 85 -6.97 -1.69 15.73
C PRO A 85 -8.03 -2.00 16.80
N ASN A 86 -7.86 -3.14 17.49
CA ASN A 86 -8.61 -3.40 18.70
C ASN A 86 -8.26 -2.36 19.78
N THR A 87 -9.27 -1.84 20.47
CA THR A 87 -9.09 -0.76 21.47
C THR A 87 -8.52 -1.23 22.81
N ASN A 88 -8.42 -2.54 23.03
CA ASN A 88 -8.06 -3.17 24.29
C ASN A 88 -6.58 -3.53 24.45
N LYS A 89 -5.70 -2.98 23.63
CA LYS A 89 -4.26 -3.25 23.69
C LYS A 89 -3.45 -2.16 23.02
N PRO A 90 -2.17 -1.98 23.43
CA PRO A 90 -1.27 -1.02 22.82
C PRO A 90 -1.02 -1.31 21.34
N LEU A 91 -0.73 -0.26 20.59
CA LEU A 91 -0.30 -0.37 19.20
C LEU A 91 1.11 -0.98 19.12
N HIS A 92 1.36 -1.70 18.05
CA HIS A 92 2.68 -2.25 17.72
C HIS A 92 3.04 -1.95 16.25
N LEU A 93 4.25 -2.29 15.84
CA LEU A 93 4.77 -1.98 14.49
C LEU A 93 3.87 -2.49 13.35
N GLY A 94 3.13 -3.59 13.56
CA GLY A 94 2.15 -4.09 12.59
C GLY A 94 1.00 -3.10 12.34
N HIS A 95 0.54 -2.39 13.37
CA HIS A 95 -0.48 -1.34 13.24
C HIS A 95 0.09 -0.12 12.52
N VAL A 96 1.33 0.29 12.85
CA VAL A 96 2.02 1.40 12.15
C VAL A 96 2.16 1.10 10.66
N ARG A 97 2.57 -0.14 10.33
CA ARG A 97 2.66 -0.59 8.92
C ARG A 97 1.30 -0.46 8.21
N ASN A 98 0.22 -0.94 8.82
CA ASN A 98 -1.12 -0.83 8.24
C ASN A 98 -1.54 0.63 8.03
N ASN A 99 -1.24 1.50 8.98
CA ASN A 99 -1.53 2.93 8.88
C ASN A 99 -0.80 3.55 7.69
N LEU A 100 0.50 3.25 7.54
CA LEU A 100 1.31 3.76 6.44
C LEU A 100 0.83 3.22 5.09
N LEU A 101 0.48 1.93 5.00
CA LEU A 101 -0.06 1.33 3.78
C LEU A 101 -1.39 1.97 3.37
N GLY A 102 -2.34 2.10 4.30
CA GLY A 102 -3.63 2.71 4.03
C GLY A 102 -3.53 4.19 3.65
N TYR A 103 -2.66 4.93 4.32
CA TYR A 103 -2.37 6.33 3.98
C TYR A 103 -1.76 6.45 2.58
N SER A 104 -0.70 5.68 2.29
CA SER A 104 -0.01 5.72 0.99
C SER A 104 -0.96 5.35 -0.16
N LEU A 105 -1.77 4.29 0.02
CA LEU A 105 -2.78 3.92 -0.97
C LEU A 105 -3.78 5.06 -1.21
N SER A 106 -4.22 5.71 -0.13
CA SER A 106 -5.14 6.85 -0.23
C SER A 106 -4.55 8.00 -1.04
N GLU A 107 -3.29 8.33 -0.82
CA GLU A 107 -2.62 9.41 -1.56
C GLU A 107 -2.36 9.03 -3.04
N ILE A 108 -2.00 7.76 -3.32
CA ILE A 108 -1.88 7.26 -4.70
C ILE A 108 -3.23 7.35 -5.43
N MET A 109 -4.31 6.93 -4.79
CA MET A 109 -5.65 7.00 -5.39
C MET A 109 -6.09 8.44 -5.64
N LYS A 110 -5.79 9.38 -4.72
CA LYS A 110 -6.02 10.81 -4.95
C LYS A 110 -5.22 11.33 -6.14
N ALA A 111 -3.93 11.00 -6.21
CA ALA A 111 -3.07 11.41 -7.31
C ALA A 111 -3.56 10.89 -8.67
N ASN A 112 -4.28 9.76 -8.67
CA ASN A 112 -4.95 9.21 -9.85
C ASN A 112 -6.36 9.78 -10.09
N GLY A 113 -6.70 10.92 -9.52
CA GLY A 113 -7.95 11.64 -9.80
C GLY A 113 -9.20 11.07 -9.12
N ASN A 114 -9.07 10.21 -8.11
CA ASN A 114 -10.21 9.71 -7.38
C ASN A 114 -10.59 10.63 -6.21
N LYS A 115 -11.88 10.71 -5.90
CA LYS A 115 -12.39 11.23 -4.62
C LYS A 115 -12.12 10.17 -3.56
N VAL A 116 -11.31 10.50 -2.53
CA VAL A 116 -10.94 9.51 -1.51
C VAL A 116 -11.51 9.91 -0.16
N VAL A 117 -12.24 8.97 0.44
CA VAL A 117 -12.71 9.03 1.83
C VAL A 117 -11.90 8.05 2.66
N LYS A 118 -11.19 8.56 3.66
CA LYS A 118 -10.45 7.75 4.63
C LYS A 118 -11.37 7.45 5.81
N THR A 119 -11.50 6.18 6.14
CA THR A 119 -12.38 5.71 7.23
C THR A 119 -11.62 4.79 8.17
N ASN A 120 -12.12 4.68 9.38
CA ASN A 120 -11.68 3.66 10.33
C ASN A 120 -12.88 3.13 11.11
N ILE A 121 -12.76 1.89 11.59
CA ILE A 121 -13.73 1.26 12.47
C ILE A 121 -13.18 1.29 13.89
N VAL A 122 -13.95 1.80 14.83
CA VAL A 122 -13.63 1.68 16.26
C VAL A 122 -14.01 0.27 16.71
N ASN A 123 -13.03 -0.59 16.90
CA ASN A 123 -13.25 -1.98 17.25
C ASN A 123 -13.24 -2.16 18.78
N ASP A 124 -14.36 -1.83 19.39
CA ASP A 124 -14.61 -1.88 20.84
C ASP A 124 -15.52 -3.04 21.28
N ARG A 125 -15.90 -3.93 20.35
CA ARG A 125 -16.76 -5.07 20.59
C ARG A 125 -16.13 -6.37 20.08
N GLY A 126 -16.21 -7.42 20.86
CA GLY A 126 -15.72 -8.74 20.49
C GLY A 126 -15.11 -9.49 21.66
N ILE A 127 -14.77 -10.77 21.47
CA ILE A 127 -14.31 -11.65 22.53
C ILE A 127 -13.04 -11.13 23.23
N HIS A 128 -12.13 -10.50 22.51
CA HIS A 128 -10.91 -9.95 23.10
C HIS A 128 -11.19 -8.77 24.03
N ILE A 129 -12.15 -7.91 23.66
CA ILE A 129 -12.61 -6.81 24.48
C ILE A 129 -13.30 -7.36 25.75
N CYS A 130 -14.20 -8.34 25.58
CA CYS A 130 -14.88 -8.99 26.69
C CYS A 130 -13.90 -9.63 27.69
N LYS A 131 -12.82 -10.25 27.23
CA LYS A 131 -11.78 -10.82 28.09
C LYS A 131 -11.13 -9.75 28.96
N SER A 132 -10.73 -8.62 28.39
CA SER A 132 -10.15 -7.50 29.16
C SER A 132 -11.14 -6.90 30.15
N MET A 133 -12.39 -6.70 29.74
CA MET A 133 -13.44 -6.16 30.61
C MET A 133 -13.73 -7.09 31.78
N LEU A 134 -13.87 -8.40 31.52
CA LEU A 134 -14.12 -9.38 32.56
C LEU A 134 -12.95 -9.45 33.56
N ALA A 135 -11.72 -9.42 33.10
CA ALA A 135 -10.54 -9.38 33.95
C ALA A 135 -10.49 -8.13 34.83
N TRP A 136 -10.76 -6.95 34.22
CA TRP A 136 -10.83 -5.71 34.97
C TRP A 136 -11.96 -5.74 36.03
N GLN A 137 -13.13 -6.24 35.66
CA GLN A 137 -14.25 -6.38 36.57
C GLN A 137 -13.95 -7.30 37.75
N LYS A 138 -13.27 -8.44 37.48
CA LYS A 138 -12.96 -9.45 38.52
C LYS A 138 -11.79 -9.04 39.42
N TRP A 139 -10.76 -8.39 38.89
CA TRP A 139 -9.49 -8.19 39.58
C TRP A 139 -9.01 -6.73 39.58
N GLY A 140 -9.72 -5.83 38.94
CA GLY A 140 -9.29 -4.43 38.82
C GLY A 140 -9.64 -3.54 40.01
N ASN A 141 -10.57 -3.97 40.86
CA ASN A 141 -11.00 -3.20 42.05
C ASN A 141 -11.30 -1.72 41.77
N GLY A 142 -11.88 -1.42 40.57
CA GLY A 142 -12.22 -0.06 40.17
C GLY A 142 -11.03 0.81 39.73
N VAL A 143 -9.85 0.24 39.49
CA VAL A 143 -8.69 0.99 39.03
C VAL A 143 -8.99 1.70 37.70
N THR A 144 -8.55 2.95 37.58
CA THR A 144 -8.64 3.77 36.37
C THR A 144 -7.25 4.09 35.83
N PRO A 145 -7.11 4.56 34.57
CA PRO A 145 -5.83 5.00 34.05
C PRO A 145 -5.12 6.03 34.94
N GLU A 146 -5.89 6.96 35.51
CA GLU A 146 -5.39 8.01 36.41
C GLU A 146 -4.85 7.40 37.71
N THR A 147 -5.60 6.50 38.36
CA THR A 147 -5.17 5.88 39.61
C THR A 147 -4.01 4.91 39.43
N ALA A 148 -3.90 4.30 38.22
CA ALA A 148 -2.80 3.42 37.86
C ALA A 148 -1.56 4.17 37.37
N GLY A 149 -1.67 5.46 37.04
CA GLY A 149 -0.61 6.24 36.41
C GLY A 149 -0.19 5.71 35.02
N LYS A 150 -1.13 5.08 34.32
CA LYS A 150 -0.90 4.42 33.01
C LYS A 150 -1.85 4.94 31.95
N LYS A 151 -1.43 4.89 30.67
CA LYS A 151 -2.37 5.09 29.55
C LYS A 151 -3.44 3.99 29.53
N GLY A 152 -4.65 4.35 29.11
CA GLY A 152 -5.80 3.44 29.10
C GLY A 152 -5.56 2.16 28.28
N ASP A 153 -4.95 2.27 27.11
CA ASP A 153 -4.60 1.14 26.25
C ASP A 153 -3.62 0.16 26.92
N HIS A 154 -2.64 0.68 27.68
CA HIS A 154 -1.71 -0.13 28.46
C HIS A 154 -2.40 -0.80 29.63
N LEU A 155 -3.22 -0.06 30.40
CA LEU A 155 -3.95 -0.61 31.53
C LEU A 155 -4.86 -1.77 31.10
N ILE A 156 -5.66 -1.56 30.07
CA ILE A 156 -6.56 -2.61 29.56
C ILE A 156 -5.78 -3.76 28.93
N GLY A 157 -4.62 -3.49 28.32
CA GLY A 157 -3.70 -4.51 27.83
C GLY A 157 -3.18 -5.44 28.95
N ASP A 158 -2.88 -4.90 30.13
CA ASP A 158 -2.47 -5.69 31.29
C ASP A 158 -3.60 -6.66 31.70
N TYR A 159 -4.84 -6.22 31.69
CA TYR A 159 -5.99 -7.10 32.01
C TYR A 159 -6.25 -8.14 30.92
N TYR A 160 -5.94 -7.85 29.68
CA TYR A 160 -5.99 -8.86 28.63
C TYR A 160 -5.00 -10.01 28.90
N VAL A 161 -3.79 -9.68 29.32
CA VAL A 161 -2.76 -10.68 29.70
C VAL A 161 -3.16 -11.42 31.00
N ALA A 162 -3.68 -10.70 31.97
CA ALA A 162 -4.15 -11.28 33.23
C ALA A 162 -5.27 -12.31 32.99
N PHE A 163 -6.23 -11.99 32.08
CA PHE A 163 -7.28 -12.94 31.72
C PHE A 163 -6.69 -14.26 31.18
N ASP A 164 -5.77 -14.20 30.25
CA ASP A 164 -5.19 -15.40 29.64
C ASP A 164 -4.47 -16.29 30.67
N LYS A 165 -3.77 -15.66 31.60
CA LYS A 165 -3.08 -16.35 32.71
C LYS A 165 -4.06 -17.09 33.62
N HIS A 166 -5.10 -16.41 34.07
CA HIS A 166 -6.13 -17.00 34.97
C HIS A 166 -6.94 -18.08 34.26
N TYR A 167 -7.33 -17.84 33.02
CA TYR A 167 -8.05 -18.81 32.19
C TYR A 167 -7.26 -20.10 32.01
N LYS A 168 -5.97 -20.01 31.67
CA LYS A 168 -5.11 -21.21 31.52
C LYS A 168 -4.93 -21.97 32.83
N ALA A 169 -4.84 -21.27 33.96
CA ALA A 169 -4.75 -21.92 35.28
C ALA A 169 -6.05 -22.68 35.62
N GLU A 170 -7.19 -22.04 35.43
CA GLU A 170 -8.52 -22.64 35.69
C GLU A 170 -8.77 -23.85 34.78
N VAL A 171 -8.44 -23.74 33.47
CA VAL A 171 -8.55 -24.89 32.57
C VAL A 171 -7.68 -26.07 33.01
N LYS A 172 -6.44 -25.79 33.46
CA LYS A 172 -5.53 -26.84 33.93
C LYS A 172 -6.07 -27.54 35.19
N GLU A 173 -6.65 -26.78 36.13
CA GLU A 173 -7.27 -27.34 37.34
C GLU A 173 -8.49 -28.20 37.00
N LEU A 174 -9.38 -27.72 36.09
CA LEU A 174 -10.54 -28.48 35.68
C LEU A 174 -10.16 -29.76 34.95
N MET A 175 -9.18 -29.71 34.02
CA MET A 175 -8.71 -30.91 33.32
C MET A 175 -8.00 -31.92 34.21
N ALA A 176 -7.48 -31.50 35.37
CA ALA A 176 -6.90 -32.43 36.34
C ALA A 176 -7.95 -33.16 37.19
N GLN A 177 -9.21 -32.67 37.17
CA GLN A 177 -10.34 -33.27 37.88
C GLN A 177 -11.12 -34.31 37.06
N TYR A 178 -10.87 -34.36 35.75
CA TYR A 178 -11.49 -35.28 34.80
C TYR A 178 -10.43 -36.20 34.14
#